data_d18f17d20a7ffe327bf6cc1039c81683
#
_entry.id   d18f17d20a7ffe327bf6cc1039c81683
#
_cell.length_a   1.000
_cell.length_b   1.000
_cell.length_c   1.000
_cell.angle_alpha   90.00
_cell.angle_beta   90.00
_cell.angle_gamma   90.00
#
_symmetry.space_group_name_H-M   'P 1'
#
loop_
_entity.id
_entity.type
_entity.pdbx_description
1 polymer ?
#
loop_
_entity_poly.entity_id
_entity_poly.type
_entity_poly.pdbx_seq_one_letter_code
_entity_poly.pdbx_strand_id
1 'polypeptide(L)'
;MNGQANVHLCVSQPRLWDAENPELYRCSAYLYKDGEQLDQSEDLFGFRTIKWNVKGFYVNGKETLLRGACVHHDNGVLGACSFEDAEERRVRLLKKAGFNSIRSAHNPASKALLDACDRLGMYVMDEFCDNWLVHKNPYDYAEQEFCQWWEQDLTAMIKKNHNHPSVIMNSIGNEISELAIPEGQELCRKMAVLARELDPDKAVTLGVNMMLCSMAAKGGGIYGEKKDGKENKNGSQTMDNLPTSAFFNFLMNKMGGIIEGAAAKPAADKATEVAISYLDIAGYNYAASRYEMDGKLHPDRVIVGSETLPKNLYKNWQLVKTFPYVIGDYMWTGWDYLGESGLGTVRYKSFKKPGEDAPIISGGCGVIDICGKLRPETQWNRLVWELTDIPGIGVEPLTHAGEIGSVSMWRDTDAVASWSWEGYEGKKTKVTVYASGAIVELLVNGKSYGKKKTKEYKAVYPKVTYVPGVITAISYDSVGKEISRTSMTTAEGRTRIHLTPEKHALRPNSQDLCYVNIDLVGGNGVTKSTEDVPITVVVSGAGSLQALGSAKPNMGECFFTNTHTTYYGKALAVIRAGNLSGKINVKASAPGLEDQFVELEVLG
;
A
#
# COMPACT_ATOMS: atom_id res chain seq x y z
N MET A 1 13.24 -40.67 -18.02
CA MET A 1 13.84 -40.96 -16.70
C MET A 1 13.68 -39.71 -15.85
N ASN A 2 12.94 -39.78 -14.77
CA ASN A 2 12.89 -38.69 -13.80
C ASN A 2 14.02 -38.98 -12.79
N GLY A 3 15.12 -38.22 -12.86
CA GLY A 3 16.23 -38.32 -11.91
C GLY A 3 16.20 -37.12 -10.97
N GLN A 4 16.43 -37.35 -9.69
CA GLN A 4 16.65 -36.32 -8.69
C GLN A 4 18.08 -36.44 -8.16
N ALA A 5 18.78 -35.30 -8.08
CA ALA A 5 20.08 -35.22 -7.45
C ALA A 5 20.03 -34.21 -6.31
N ASN A 6 20.59 -34.58 -5.16
CA ASN A 6 20.73 -33.67 -4.01
C ASN A 6 22.21 -33.33 -3.87
N VAL A 7 22.51 -32.02 -3.83
CA VAL A 7 23.86 -31.50 -3.64
C VAL A 7 23.90 -30.63 -2.40
N HIS A 8 24.86 -30.87 -1.50
CA HIS A 8 25.07 -30.06 -0.31
C HIS A 8 26.28 -29.14 -0.53
N LEU A 9 26.05 -27.84 -0.46
CA LEU A 9 27.08 -26.83 -0.55
C LEU A 9 27.22 -26.11 0.79
N CYS A 10 28.46 -25.92 1.26
CA CYS A 10 28.71 -25.16 2.48
C CYS A 10 29.28 -23.79 2.14
N VAL A 11 28.63 -22.73 2.59
CA VAL A 11 29.14 -21.37 2.51
C VAL A 11 29.63 -20.97 3.91
N SER A 12 30.93 -20.78 4.09
CA SER A 12 31.50 -20.37 5.36
C SER A 12 31.33 -18.86 5.56
N GLN A 13 30.80 -18.45 6.72
CA GLN A 13 30.56 -17.06 7.08
C GLN A 13 29.75 -16.27 6.02
N PRO A 14 28.53 -16.72 5.68
CA PRO A 14 27.73 -16.04 4.67
C PRO A 14 27.39 -14.61 5.11
N ARG A 15 27.36 -13.67 4.16
CA ARG A 15 26.73 -12.37 4.38
C ARG A 15 25.24 -12.61 4.48
N LEU A 16 24.64 -12.10 5.57
CA LEU A 16 23.23 -12.33 5.86
C LEU A 16 22.36 -11.27 5.18
N TRP A 17 21.20 -11.72 4.69
CA TRP A 17 20.18 -10.86 4.12
C TRP A 17 19.30 -10.25 5.21
N ASP A 18 19.08 -8.94 5.17
CA ASP A 18 18.01 -8.24 5.87
C ASP A 18 17.50 -7.07 5.02
N ALA A 19 16.44 -6.36 5.47
CA ALA A 19 15.86 -5.26 4.70
C ALA A 19 16.77 -4.03 4.54
N GLU A 20 17.81 -3.89 5.36
CA GLU A 20 18.80 -2.80 5.26
C GLU A 20 20.03 -3.25 4.45
N ASN A 21 20.35 -4.56 4.49
CA ASN A 21 21.47 -5.18 3.78
C ASN A 21 20.97 -6.41 2.98
N PRO A 22 20.36 -6.21 1.82
CA PRO A 22 19.71 -7.28 1.05
C PRO A 22 20.72 -8.10 0.23
N GLU A 23 21.62 -8.82 0.92
CA GLU A 23 22.67 -9.62 0.31
C GLU A 23 22.11 -10.92 -0.28
N LEU A 24 22.30 -11.11 -1.58
CA LEU A 24 21.83 -12.28 -2.33
C LEU A 24 23.00 -13.09 -2.88
N TYR A 25 22.78 -14.39 -2.96
CA TYR A 25 23.65 -15.37 -3.59
C TYR A 25 22.97 -15.92 -4.83
N ARG A 26 23.79 -16.26 -5.83
CA ARG A 26 23.34 -16.93 -7.06
C ARG A 26 23.71 -18.40 -6.98
N CYS A 27 22.73 -19.29 -7.16
CA CYS A 27 22.92 -20.70 -7.37
C CYS A 27 22.73 -21.00 -8.86
N SER A 28 23.75 -21.51 -9.52
CA SER A 28 23.68 -21.93 -10.92
C SER A 28 23.84 -23.44 -11.00
N ALA A 29 22.87 -24.11 -11.61
CA ALA A 29 22.88 -25.54 -11.85
C ALA A 29 23.04 -25.82 -13.37
N TYR A 30 23.94 -26.70 -13.73
CA TYR A 30 24.21 -27.09 -15.13
C TYR A 30 23.97 -28.57 -15.28
N LEU A 31 23.21 -28.97 -16.28
CA LEU A 31 23.00 -30.37 -16.63
C LEU A 31 23.92 -30.77 -17.83
N TYR A 32 24.73 -31.78 -17.64
CA TYR A 32 25.60 -32.29 -18.69
C TYR A 32 25.25 -33.74 -19.05
N LYS A 33 25.43 -34.10 -20.34
CA LYS A 33 25.43 -35.48 -20.83
C LYS A 33 26.60 -35.64 -21.78
N ASP A 34 27.42 -36.67 -21.53
CA ASP A 34 28.58 -37.00 -22.35
C ASP A 34 29.56 -35.81 -22.58
N GLY A 35 29.63 -34.88 -21.61
CA GLY A 35 30.46 -33.67 -21.67
C GLY A 35 29.83 -32.48 -22.37
N GLU A 36 28.65 -32.63 -22.94
CA GLU A 36 27.85 -31.55 -23.55
C GLU A 36 26.85 -30.99 -22.54
N GLN A 37 26.77 -29.65 -22.42
CA GLN A 37 25.78 -28.97 -21.58
C GLN A 37 24.42 -29.05 -22.26
N LEU A 38 23.44 -29.67 -21.60
CA LEU A 38 22.07 -29.82 -22.09
C LEU A 38 21.12 -28.73 -21.58
N ASP A 39 21.33 -28.28 -20.33
CA ASP A 39 20.42 -27.33 -19.71
C ASP A 39 21.15 -26.56 -18.60
N GLN A 40 20.59 -25.43 -18.20
CA GLN A 40 21.02 -24.65 -17.04
C GLN A 40 19.82 -23.99 -16.34
N SER A 41 19.94 -23.85 -15.04
CA SER A 41 18.98 -23.12 -14.21
C SER A 41 19.72 -22.25 -13.21
N GLU A 42 19.18 -21.07 -12.94
CA GLU A 42 19.72 -20.15 -11.93
C GLU A 42 18.61 -19.74 -10.97
N ASP A 43 18.97 -19.59 -9.69
CA ASP A 43 18.09 -19.04 -8.68
C ASP A 43 18.87 -18.09 -7.75
N LEU A 44 18.18 -17.05 -7.25
CA LEU A 44 18.72 -16.12 -6.26
C LEU A 44 18.13 -16.45 -4.89
N PHE A 45 18.95 -16.44 -3.88
CA PHE A 45 18.52 -16.69 -2.51
C PHE A 45 19.38 -15.90 -1.52
N GLY A 46 18.90 -15.77 -0.27
CA GLY A 46 19.64 -15.09 0.80
C GLY A 46 19.70 -15.93 2.06
N PHE A 47 20.82 -15.84 2.78
CA PHE A 47 20.95 -16.46 4.10
C PHE A 47 20.38 -15.53 5.16
N ARG A 48 19.43 -15.99 5.95
CA ARG A 48 18.90 -15.29 7.11
C ARG A 48 18.36 -16.26 8.15
N THR A 49 18.19 -15.76 9.36
CA THR A 49 17.41 -16.42 10.41
C THR A 49 16.26 -15.55 10.84
N ILE A 50 15.09 -16.16 11.11
CA ILE A 50 13.94 -15.48 11.67
C ILE A 50 13.56 -16.17 12.97
N LYS A 51 13.24 -15.38 14.00
CA LYS A 51 12.71 -15.89 15.27
C LYS A 51 11.65 -14.93 15.78
N TRP A 52 10.59 -15.47 16.37
CA TRP A 52 9.54 -14.70 17.01
C TRP A 52 9.19 -15.31 18.36
N ASN A 53 8.88 -14.47 19.29
CA ASN A 53 8.35 -14.80 20.60
C ASN A 53 7.77 -13.53 21.24
N VAL A 54 7.23 -13.66 22.45
CA VAL A 54 6.63 -12.51 23.16
C VAL A 54 7.61 -11.40 23.56
N LYS A 55 8.91 -11.58 23.30
CA LYS A 55 9.94 -10.55 23.53
C LYS A 55 10.28 -9.79 22.24
N GLY A 56 9.77 -10.22 21.09
CA GLY A 56 9.97 -9.53 19.82
C GLY A 56 10.06 -10.44 18.61
N PHE A 57 10.24 -9.81 17.47
CA PHE A 57 10.54 -10.43 16.18
C PHE A 57 12.00 -10.13 15.82
N TYR A 58 12.74 -11.14 15.44
CA TYR A 58 14.19 -11.03 15.23
C TYR A 58 14.57 -11.54 13.85
N VAL A 59 15.33 -10.73 13.12
CA VAL A 59 16.01 -11.12 11.88
C VAL A 59 17.51 -11.12 12.16
N ASN A 60 18.18 -12.25 11.91
CA ASN A 60 19.61 -12.43 12.18
C ASN A 60 20.00 -12.08 13.64
N GLY A 61 19.10 -12.36 14.58
CA GLY A 61 19.30 -12.06 16.00
C GLY A 61 19.08 -10.59 16.40
N LYS A 62 18.77 -9.70 15.44
CA LYS A 62 18.46 -8.29 15.69
C LYS A 62 16.95 -8.09 15.76
N GLU A 63 16.48 -7.44 16.83
CA GLU A 63 15.08 -7.05 16.95
C GLU A 63 14.65 -6.16 15.77
N THR A 64 13.50 -6.47 15.19
CA THR A 64 13.01 -5.82 13.99
C THR A 64 11.53 -5.49 14.15
N LEU A 65 11.20 -4.20 14.13
CA LEU A 65 9.82 -3.73 14.11
C LEU A 65 9.35 -3.55 12.67
N LEU A 66 8.17 -4.09 12.35
CA LEU A 66 7.63 -4.10 11.00
C LEU A 66 6.79 -2.85 10.75
N ARG A 67 7.32 -1.92 9.94
CA ARG A 67 6.62 -0.75 9.41
C ARG A 67 5.91 -1.17 8.13
N GLY A 68 4.71 -1.72 8.29
CA GLY A 68 4.00 -2.46 7.26
C GLY A 68 3.07 -1.62 6.41
N ALA A 69 2.90 -2.04 5.16
CA ALA A 69 1.91 -1.56 4.21
C ALA A 69 1.14 -2.72 3.59
N CYS A 70 -0.20 -2.68 3.61
CA CYS A 70 -0.97 -3.51 2.70
C CYS A 70 -0.85 -2.97 1.28
N VAL A 71 -0.68 -3.85 0.31
CA VAL A 71 -0.62 -3.52 -1.12
C VAL A 71 -1.44 -4.52 -1.92
N HIS A 72 -2.27 -4.04 -2.84
CA HIS A 72 -2.92 -4.89 -3.83
C HIS A 72 -1.93 -5.26 -4.94
N HIS A 73 -2.30 -6.22 -5.78
CA HIS A 73 -1.44 -6.71 -6.86
C HIS A 73 -1.53 -5.86 -8.15
N ASP A 74 -2.43 -4.88 -8.23
CA ASP A 74 -2.45 -3.95 -9.35
C ASP A 74 -1.30 -2.93 -9.26
N ASN A 75 -0.86 -2.46 -10.43
CA ASN A 75 0.20 -1.46 -10.59
C ASN A 75 -0.36 -0.11 -11.09
N GLY A 76 -1.46 0.36 -10.49
CA GLY A 76 -2.10 1.63 -10.80
C GLY A 76 -2.49 1.73 -12.27
N VAL A 77 -1.91 2.68 -13.03
CA VAL A 77 -2.23 2.91 -14.44
C VAL A 77 -1.97 1.72 -15.38
N LEU A 78 -1.21 0.72 -14.93
CA LEU A 78 -0.98 -0.54 -15.65
C LEU A 78 -2.06 -1.61 -15.36
N GLY A 79 -3.00 -1.35 -14.45
CA GLY A 79 -3.92 -2.38 -13.98
C GLY A 79 -3.18 -3.55 -13.31
N ALA A 80 -3.69 -4.75 -13.44
CA ALA A 80 -3.12 -5.97 -12.82
C ALA A 80 -1.90 -6.56 -13.58
N CYS A 81 -1.21 -5.77 -14.42
CA CYS A 81 -0.01 -6.23 -15.11
C CYS A 81 1.20 -6.18 -14.19
N SER A 82 1.87 -7.32 -14.05
CA SER A 82 3.11 -7.44 -13.27
C SER A 82 4.32 -7.44 -14.21
N PHE A 83 5.04 -6.32 -14.26
CA PHE A 83 6.34 -6.17 -14.92
C PHE A 83 7.42 -6.04 -13.86
N GLU A 84 8.62 -6.57 -14.11
CA GLU A 84 9.76 -6.44 -13.17
C GLU A 84 10.00 -4.99 -12.74
N ASP A 85 10.06 -4.06 -13.70
CA ASP A 85 10.27 -2.63 -13.43
C ASP A 85 9.11 -1.99 -12.64
N ALA A 86 7.87 -2.45 -12.84
CA ALA A 86 6.71 -1.95 -12.12
C ALA A 86 6.78 -2.34 -10.63
N GLU A 87 7.10 -3.60 -10.37
CA GLU A 87 7.23 -4.12 -9.01
C GLU A 87 8.46 -3.52 -8.29
N GLU A 88 9.59 -3.40 -8.99
CA GLU A 88 10.78 -2.75 -8.44
C GLU A 88 10.51 -1.28 -8.08
N ARG A 89 9.83 -0.55 -8.97
CA ARG A 89 9.40 0.82 -8.71
C ARG A 89 8.51 0.91 -7.47
N ARG A 90 7.54 0.01 -7.34
CA ARG A 90 6.62 -0.04 -6.20
C ARG A 90 7.39 -0.24 -4.89
N VAL A 91 8.27 -1.23 -4.81
CA VAL A 91 9.10 -1.50 -3.63
C VAL A 91 10.00 -0.31 -3.30
N ARG A 92 10.68 0.27 -4.30
CA ARG A 92 11.55 1.43 -4.13
C ARG A 92 10.80 2.65 -3.55
N LEU A 93 9.59 2.92 -4.04
CA LEU A 93 8.79 4.04 -3.56
C LEU A 93 8.20 3.79 -2.16
N LEU A 94 7.80 2.56 -1.84
CA LEU A 94 7.39 2.17 -0.49
C LEU A 94 8.54 2.33 0.51
N LYS A 95 9.76 1.90 0.18
CA LYS A 95 10.96 2.15 1.00
C LYS A 95 11.20 3.64 1.20
N LYS A 96 11.10 4.45 0.14
CA LYS A 96 11.23 5.91 0.22
C LYS A 96 10.18 6.54 1.16
N ALA A 97 8.98 5.98 1.20
CA ALA A 97 7.93 6.38 2.13
C ALA A 97 8.18 5.92 3.59
N GLY A 98 9.18 5.07 3.84
CA GLY A 98 9.62 4.62 5.17
C GLY A 98 9.16 3.21 5.56
N PHE A 99 8.44 2.50 4.69
CA PHE A 99 8.07 1.11 4.92
C PHE A 99 9.29 0.18 4.84
N ASN A 100 9.29 -0.86 5.65
CA ASN A 100 10.26 -1.96 5.57
C ASN A 100 9.58 -3.31 5.35
N SER A 101 8.24 -3.33 5.33
CA SER A 101 7.46 -4.55 5.14
C SER A 101 6.19 -4.29 4.33
N ILE A 102 5.75 -5.29 3.55
CA ILE A 102 4.48 -5.29 2.84
C ILE A 102 3.66 -6.54 3.17
N ARG A 103 2.33 -6.42 3.08
CA ARG A 103 1.38 -7.53 3.03
C ARG A 103 0.73 -7.54 1.66
N SER A 104 0.85 -8.66 0.95
CA SER A 104 0.18 -8.82 -0.35
C SER A 104 -1.31 -9.09 -0.14
N ALA A 105 -2.12 -8.07 -0.26
CA ALA A 105 -3.57 -8.17 0.00
C ALA A 105 -4.33 -8.36 -1.33
N HIS A 106 -5.20 -9.34 -1.45
CA HIS A 106 -5.38 -10.51 -0.56
C HIS A 106 -5.12 -11.76 -1.38
N ASN A 107 -3.99 -11.85 -2.01
CA ASN A 107 -3.61 -12.90 -2.97
C ASN A 107 -2.08 -13.10 -2.97
N PRO A 108 -1.59 -14.27 -3.42
CA PRO A 108 -0.17 -14.51 -3.52
C PRO A 108 0.56 -13.49 -4.40
N ALA A 109 1.64 -12.94 -3.87
CA ALA A 109 2.49 -11.98 -4.59
C ALA A 109 3.06 -12.59 -5.87
N SER A 110 3.26 -11.78 -6.91
CA SER A 110 3.96 -12.20 -8.11
C SER A 110 5.42 -12.49 -7.80
N LYS A 111 6.05 -13.40 -8.57
CA LYS A 111 7.49 -13.65 -8.45
C LYS A 111 8.30 -12.35 -8.65
N ALA A 112 7.90 -11.51 -9.61
CA ALA A 112 8.55 -10.23 -9.86
C ALA A 112 8.52 -9.29 -8.64
N LEU A 113 7.42 -9.26 -7.86
CA LEU A 113 7.34 -8.49 -6.62
C LEU A 113 8.27 -9.07 -5.56
N LEU A 114 8.32 -10.39 -5.39
CA LEU A 114 9.20 -11.03 -4.42
C LEU A 114 10.67 -10.84 -4.79
N ASP A 115 11.03 -11.00 -6.07
CA ASP A 115 12.39 -10.72 -6.58
C ASP A 115 12.81 -9.26 -6.31
N ALA A 116 11.89 -8.30 -6.47
CA ALA A 116 12.14 -6.90 -6.16
C ALA A 116 12.32 -6.67 -4.64
N CYS A 117 11.51 -7.35 -3.81
CA CYS A 117 11.64 -7.31 -2.36
C CYS A 117 12.96 -7.91 -1.88
N ASP A 118 13.40 -8.99 -2.49
CA ASP A 118 14.70 -9.63 -2.20
C ASP A 118 15.87 -8.70 -2.54
N ARG A 119 15.85 -8.10 -3.74
CA ARG A 119 16.94 -7.22 -4.20
C ARG A 119 17.01 -5.89 -3.44
N LEU A 120 15.86 -5.31 -3.13
CA LEU A 120 15.78 -3.98 -2.51
C LEU A 120 15.68 -4.02 -0.98
N GLY A 121 15.46 -5.19 -0.39
CA GLY A 121 15.32 -5.36 1.05
C GLY A 121 13.95 -4.88 1.57
N MET A 122 12.89 -5.64 1.33
CA MET A 122 11.54 -5.42 1.85
C MET A 122 11.01 -6.73 2.42
N TYR A 123 10.61 -6.75 3.68
CA TYR A 123 9.96 -7.92 4.25
C TYR A 123 8.58 -8.13 3.64
N VAL A 124 8.16 -9.38 3.51
CA VAL A 124 6.85 -9.73 2.93
C VAL A 124 6.08 -10.66 3.85
N MET A 125 4.84 -10.29 4.14
CA MET A 125 3.77 -11.16 4.57
C MET A 125 2.99 -11.54 3.31
N ASP A 126 3.25 -12.73 2.74
CA ASP A 126 2.55 -13.19 1.54
C ASP A 126 1.24 -13.84 1.94
N GLU A 127 0.13 -13.39 1.35
CA GLU A 127 -1.22 -13.82 1.74
C GLU A 127 -1.84 -14.71 0.68
N PHE A 128 -2.47 -15.79 1.15
CA PHE A 128 -2.99 -16.84 0.30
C PHE A 128 -4.30 -16.44 -0.39
N CYS A 129 -5.30 -16.00 0.38
CA CYS A 129 -6.62 -15.71 -0.18
C CYS A 129 -7.44 -14.80 0.73
N ASP A 130 -8.44 -14.14 0.13
CA ASP A 130 -9.35 -13.23 0.82
C ASP A 130 -10.51 -13.95 1.55
N ASN A 131 -10.93 -15.09 1.06
CA ASN A 131 -12.09 -15.84 1.58
C ASN A 131 -11.88 -17.35 1.49
N TRP A 132 -12.64 -18.11 2.30
CA TRP A 132 -12.62 -19.59 2.27
C TRP A 132 -13.93 -20.15 1.79
N LEU A 133 -14.87 -20.40 2.70
CA LEU A 133 -16.13 -21.07 2.43
C LEU A 133 -17.26 -20.07 2.12
N VAL A 134 -17.16 -18.86 2.63
CA VAL A 134 -18.19 -17.82 2.50
C VAL A 134 -17.76 -16.78 1.46
N HIS A 135 -18.63 -16.52 0.48
CA HIS A 135 -18.43 -15.46 -0.51
C HIS A 135 -18.52 -14.09 0.14
N LYS A 136 -17.53 -13.22 -0.12
CA LYS A 136 -17.58 -11.78 0.19
C LYS A 136 -18.17 -10.98 -0.95
N ASN A 137 -18.00 -11.47 -2.16
CA ASN A 137 -18.52 -10.89 -3.41
C ASN A 137 -19.11 -12.01 -4.28
N PRO A 138 -20.01 -11.69 -5.25
CA PRO A 138 -20.75 -12.70 -6.02
C PRO A 138 -19.90 -13.67 -6.85
N TYR A 139 -18.67 -13.28 -7.19
CA TYR A 139 -17.78 -14.05 -8.09
C TYR A 139 -16.49 -14.50 -7.41
N ASP A 140 -16.49 -14.55 -6.08
CA ASP A 140 -15.33 -15.00 -5.33
C ASP A 140 -15.09 -16.51 -5.54
N TYR A 141 -13.80 -16.86 -5.55
CA TYR A 141 -13.35 -18.24 -5.44
C TYR A 141 -13.57 -18.73 -4.00
N ALA A 142 -14.65 -19.48 -3.80
CA ALA A 142 -15.10 -19.92 -2.47
C ALA A 142 -15.85 -21.26 -2.54
N GLU A 143 -16.38 -21.73 -1.41
CA GLU A 143 -17.18 -22.95 -1.29
C GLU A 143 -16.50 -24.18 -1.91
N GLN A 144 -17.12 -24.77 -2.94
CA GLN A 144 -16.67 -26.04 -3.53
C GLN A 144 -15.30 -25.93 -4.19
N GLU A 145 -15.06 -24.87 -4.95
CA GLU A 145 -13.79 -24.63 -5.61
C GLU A 145 -12.66 -24.47 -4.59
N PHE A 146 -12.89 -23.71 -3.53
CA PHE A 146 -11.93 -23.58 -2.45
C PHE A 146 -11.64 -24.92 -1.76
N CYS A 147 -12.69 -25.68 -1.39
CA CYS A 147 -12.54 -27.00 -0.76
C CYS A 147 -11.76 -27.99 -1.62
N GLN A 148 -11.88 -27.89 -2.95
CA GLN A 148 -11.20 -28.77 -3.89
C GLN A 148 -9.73 -28.43 -4.06
N TRP A 149 -9.34 -27.13 -4.02
CA TRP A 149 -8.05 -26.67 -4.52
C TRP A 149 -7.14 -26.03 -3.46
N TRP A 150 -7.64 -25.66 -2.28
CA TRP A 150 -6.88 -24.88 -1.29
C TRP A 150 -5.53 -25.51 -0.92
N GLU A 151 -5.47 -26.85 -0.79
CA GLU A 151 -4.24 -27.56 -0.41
C GLU A 151 -3.17 -27.45 -1.50
N GLN A 152 -3.57 -27.63 -2.76
CA GLN A 152 -2.69 -27.49 -3.91
C GLN A 152 -2.23 -26.05 -4.08
N ASP A 153 -3.13 -25.09 -3.96
CA ASP A 153 -2.86 -23.66 -4.20
C ASP A 153 -1.99 -23.07 -3.08
N LEU A 154 -2.28 -23.40 -1.82
CA LEU A 154 -1.44 -23.02 -0.68
C LEU A 154 -0.04 -23.63 -0.80
N THR A 155 0.04 -24.91 -1.20
CA THR A 155 1.32 -25.58 -1.46
C THR A 155 2.11 -24.86 -2.57
N ALA A 156 1.46 -24.46 -3.64
CA ALA A 156 2.08 -23.72 -4.75
C ALA A 156 2.63 -22.37 -4.28
N MET A 157 1.86 -21.61 -3.50
CA MET A 157 2.31 -20.35 -2.91
C MET A 157 3.54 -20.55 -2.03
N ILE A 158 3.50 -21.49 -1.09
CA ILE A 158 4.61 -21.72 -0.15
C ILE A 158 5.87 -22.19 -0.87
N LYS A 159 5.76 -23.08 -1.86
CA LYS A 159 6.89 -23.52 -2.68
C LYS A 159 7.50 -22.38 -3.49
N LYS A 160 6.67 -21.49 -4.07
CA LYS A 160 7.15 -20.28 -4.71
C LYS A 160 7.93 -19.40 -3.73
N ASN A 161 7.46 -19.27 -2.49
CA ASN A 161 8.05 -18.41 -1.47
C ASN A 161 9.36 -18.95 -0.87
N HIS A 162 9.67 -20.23 -1.05
CA HIS A 162 10.70 -20.93 -0.30
C HIS A 162 12.08 -20.26 -0.36
N ASN A 163 12.57 -19.92 -1.55
CA ASN A 163 13.89 -19.31 -1.75
C ASN A 163 13.91 -17.77 -1.60
N HIS A 164 12.75 -17.13 -1.39
CA HIS A 164 12.70 -15.69 -1.21
C HIS A 164 13.01 -15.30 0.25
N PRO A 165 14.20 -14.70 0.53
CA PRO A 165 14.55 -14.30 1.89
C PRO A 165 13.67 -13.17 2.41
N SER A 166 13.05 -12.39 1.53
CA SER A 166 12.11 -11.33 1.89
C SER A 166 10.84 -11.84 2.55
N VAL A 167 10.34 -13.03 2.17
CA VAL A 167 9.11 -13.58 2.77
C VAL A 167 9.39 -14.05 4.19
N ILE A 168 8.74 -13.42 5.16
CA ILE A 168 8.91 -13.69 6.60
C ILE A 168 7.67 -14.33 7.25
N MET A 169 6.50 -14.18 6.63
CA MET A 169 5.24 -14.74 7.09
C MET A 169 4.41 -15.25 5.92
N ASN A 170 3.75 -16.37 6.11
CA ASN A 170 2.70 -16.89 5.22
C ASN A 170 1.35 -16.64 5.90
N SER A 171 0.55 -15.73 5.34
CA SER A 171 -0.81 -15.47 5.80
C SER A 171 -1.77 -16.41 5.07
N ILE A 172 -2.55 -17.18 5.83
CA ILE A 172 -3.43 -18.23 5.28
C ILE A 172 -4.84 -17.72 4.95
N GLY A 173 -5.15 -16.43 5.18
CA GLY A 173 -6.44 -15.84 4.82
C GLY A 173 -6.64 -14.46 5.40
N ASN A 174 -7.72 -13.79 4.97
CA ASN A 174 -8.13 -12.47 5.40
C ASN A 174 -9.58 -12.46 5.85
N GLU A 175 -9.86 -11.90 7.03
CA GLU A 175 -11.21 -11.63 7.55
C GLU A 175 -12.20 -12.79 7.41
N ILE A 176 -11.73 -13.98 7.75
CA ILE A 176 -12.50 -15.24 7.65
C ILE A 176 -13.49 -15.31 8.80
N SER A 177 -14.78 -15.18 8.51
CA SER A 177 -15.85 -15.24 9.52
C SER A 177 -16.01 -16.65 10.12
N GLU A 178 -15.71 -17.67 9.34
CA GLU A 178 -15.82 -19.10 9.69
C GLU A 178 -14.86 -19.54 10.79
N LEU A 179 -13.86 -18.72 11.16
CA LEU A 179 -13.02 -18.98 12.33
C LEU A 179 -13.82 -19.11 13.64
N ALA A 180 -15.06 -18.60 13.65
CA ALA A 180 -15.97 -18.69 14.78
C ALA A 180 -16.71 -20.03 14.91
N ILE A 181 -16.61 -20.91 13.90
CA ILE A 181 -17.31 -22.20 13.86
C ILE A 181 -16.33 -23.37 13.71
N PRO A 182 -16.69 -24.60 14.16
CA PRO A 182 -15.78 -25.76 14.18
C PRO A 182 -15.15 -26.08 12.81
N GLU A 183 -15.91 -25.96 11.72
CA GLU A 183 -15.45 -26.26 10.36
C GLU A 183 -14.31 -25.33 9.93
N GLY A 184 -14.47 -24.03 10.15
CA GLY A 184 -13.45 -23.04 9.84
C GLY A 184 -12.23 -23.13 10.77
N GLN A 185 -12.43 -23.49 12.06
CA GLN A 185 -11.34 -23.75 13.01
C GLN A 185 -10.49 -24.94 12.57
N GLU A 186 -11.14 -26.04 12.16
CA GLU A 186 -10.43 -27.22 11.66
C GLU A 186 -9.69 -26.95 10.35
N LEU A 187 -10.28 -26.17 9.46
CA LEU A 187 -9.63 -25.74 8.21
C LEU A 187 -8.40 -24.85 8.52
N CYS A 188 -8.53 -23.90 9.44
CA CYS A 188 -7.41 -23.07 9.92
C CYS A 188 -6.27 -23.95 10.45
N ARG A 189 -6.58 -24.95 11.27
CA ARG A 189 -5.60 -25.90 11.81
C ARG A 189 -4.89 -26.66 10.70
N LYS A 190 -5.63 -27.21 9.71
CA LYS A 190 -5.06 -27.96 8.58
C LYS A 190 -4.12 -27.09 7.73
N MET A 191 -4.56 -25.89 7.39
CA MET A 191 -3.74 -24.94 6.60
C MET A 191 -2.49 -24.53 7.35
N ALA A 192 -2.58 -24.25 8.65
CA ALA A 192 -1.43 -23.89 9.46
C ALA A 192 -0.42 -25.05 9.61
N VAL A 193 -0.90 -26.29 9.76
CA VAL A 193 -0.03 -27.48 9.80
C VAL A 193 0.68 -27.66 8.46
N LEU A 194 -0.06 -27.64 7.34
CA LEU A 194 0.51 -27.77 5.99
C LEU A 194 1.58 -26.69 5.73
N ALA A 195 1.29 -25.45 6.10
CA ALA A 195 2.24 -24.36 5.89
C ALA A 195 3.55 -24.57 6.66
N ARG A 196 3.50 -25.02 7.91
CA ARG A 196 4.70 -25.34 8.71
C ARG A 196 5.45 -26.57 8.21
N GLU A 197 4.74 -27.59 7.72
CA GLU A 197 5.39 -28.78 7.14
C GLU A 197 6.15 -28.45 5.86
N LEU A 198 5.65 -27.53 5.04
CA LEU A 198 6.26 -27.11 3.79
C LEU A 198 7.38 -26.10 3.99
N ASP A 199 7.28 -25.21 4.97
CA ASP A 199 8.28 -24.17 5.24
C ASP A 199 8.28 -23.78 6.74
N PRO A 200 9.06 -24.52 7.58
CA PRO A 200 9.10 -24.30 9.03
C PRO A 200 9.84 -23.02 9.43
N ASP A 201 10.55 -22.37 8.50
CA ASP A 201 11.37 -21.18 8.77
C ASP A 201 10.56 -19.87 8.69
N LYS A 202 9.28 -19.94 8.30
CA LYS A 202 8.39 -18.78 8.19
C LYS A 202 7.20 -18.91 9.12
N ALA A 203 6.83 -17.80 9.75
CA ALA A 203 5.67 -17.78 10.63
C ALA A 203 4.36 -17.91 9.84
N VAL A 204 3.40 -18.64 10.42
CA VAL A 204 2.03 -18.71 9.90
C VAL A 204 1.17 -17.67 10.61
N THR A 205 0.46 -16.85 9.85
CA THR A 205 -0.47 -15.83 10.33
C THR A 205 -1.78 -15.85 9.56
N LEU A 206 -2.73 -15.01 9.97
CA LEU A 206 -4.02 -14.76 9.31
C LEU A 206 -4.54 -13.40 9.75
N GLY A 207 -5.09 -12.61 8.82
CA GLY A 207 -5.75 -11.34 9.13
C GLY A 207 -7.12 -11.54 9.78
N VAL A 208 -7.19 -11.52 11.11
CA VAL A 208 -8.43 -11.79 11.87
C VAL A 208 -9.21 -10.53 12.13
N ASN A 209 -10.43 -10.44 11.59
CA ASN A 209 -11.42 -9.44 12.01
C ASN A 209 -12.31 -10.02 13.12
N MET A 210 -11.99 -9.67 14.36
CA MET A 210 -12.69 -10.21 15.54
C MET A 210 -14.17 -9.81 15.62
N MET A 211 -14.54 -8.68 15.02
CA MET A 211 -15.95 -8.26 14.98
C MET A 211 -16.75 -9.19 14.06
N LEU A 212 -16.23 -9.50 12.86
CA LEU A 212 -16.88 -10.42 11.93
C LEU A 212 -17.07 -11.80 12.57
N CYS A 213 -16.01 -12.34 13.18
CA CYS A 213 -16.08 -13.63 13.90
C CYS A 213 -17.12 -13.59 15.05
N SER A 214 -17.18 -12.49 15.82
CA SER A 214 -18.17 -12.34 16.90
C SER A 214 -19.60 -12.27 16.38
N MET A 215 -19.83 -11.77 15.17
CA MET A 215 -21.15 -11.74 14.51
C MET A 215 -21.50 -13.13 13.98
N ALA A 216 -20.59 -13.83 13.33
CA ALA A 216 -20.77 -15.18 12.84
C ALA A 216 -21.08 -16.16 13.98
N ALA A 217 -20.37 -16.07 15.12
CA ALA A 217 -20.66 -16.88 16.32
C ALA A 217 -22.09 -16.73 16.86
N LYS A 218 -22.78 -15.64 16.54
CA LYS A 218 -24.19 -15.41 16.92
C LYS A 218 -25.19 -15.81 15.83
N GLY A 219 -24.72 -16.46 14.75
CA GLY A 219 -25.53 -16.82 13.60
C GLY A 219 -25.96 -15.61 12.75
N GLY A 220 -25.24 -14.51 12.82
CA GLY A 220 -25.40 -13.32 11.99
C GLY A 220 -24.27 -13.26 10.98
N GLY A 221 -24.49 -13.63 9.70
CA GLY A 221 -23.54 -13.41 8.63
C GLY A 221 -23.58 -11.95 8.16
N ILE A 222 -22.42 -11.33 7.93
CA ILE A 222 -22.34 -10.07 7.18
C ILE A 222 -22.34 -10.37 5.68
N TYR A 223 -21.74 -11.48 5.32
CA TYR A 223 -21.66 -12.01 3.97
C TYR A 223 -22.67 -13.14 3.84
N GLY A 224 -23.64 -13.03 3.00
CA GLY A 224 -24.65 -13.94 2.49
C GLY A 224 -24.84 -15.37 3.05
N GLU A 225 -24.60 -15.63 4.33
CA GLU A 225 -24.83 -16.92 4.95
C GLU A 225 -26.32 -17.28 4.89
N LYS A 226 -26.67 -18.30 4.11
CA LYS A 226 -28.01 -18.88 4.11
C LYS A 226 -28.24 -19.53 5.47
N LYS A 227 -29.17 -19.00 6.28
CA LYS A 227 -29.72 -19.74 7.42
C LYS A 227 -30.45 -20.96 6.90
N ASP A 228 -30.10 -22.10 7.43
CA ASP A 228 -30.77 -23.40 7.15
C ASP A 228 -32.27 -23.22 6.92
N GLY A 229 -32.73 -23.48 5.69
CA GLY A 229 -34.08 -23.91 5.34
C GLY A 229 -35.23 -22.95 5.52
N LYS A 230 -35.01 -21.65 5.77
CA LYS A 230 -36.12 -20.66 5.76
C LYS A 230 -35.83 -19.55 4.74
N GLU A 231 -36.49 -19.69 3.57
CA GLU A 231 -36.69 -18.55 2.67
C GLU A 231 -37.33 -17.39 3.46
N ASN A 232 -36.63 -16.28 3.53
CA ASN A 232 -37.16 -15.08 4.14
C ASN A 232 -38.22 -14.51 3.20
N LYS A 233 -39.51 -14.81 3.47
CA LYS A 233 -40.67 -14.36 2.68
C LYS A 233 -41.00 -12.87 2.78
N ASN A 234 -40.15 -12.07 3.41
CA ASN A 234 -40.32 -10.61 3.43
C ASN A 234 -39.24 -10.00 2.53
N GLY A 235 -39.63 -9.83 1.27
CA GLY A 235 -38.81 -9.24 0.24
C GLY A 235 -38.41 -7.80 0.55
N SER A 236 -37.18 -7.65 0.94
CA SER A 236 -36.42 -6.42 0.72
C SER A 236 -35.50 -6.67 -0.48
N GLN A 237 -36.05 -6.47 -1.67
CA GLN A 237 -35.32 -6.56 -2.95
C GLN A 237 -34.21 -5.49 -3.11
N THR A 238 -33.93 -4.71 -2.08
CA THR A 238 -32.92 -3.63 -2.10
C THR A 238 -31.55 -4.06 -1.56
N MET A 239 -31.42 -5.21 -0.92
CA MET A 239 -30.12 -5.71 -0.41
C MET A 239 -29.41 -6.72 -1.33
N ASP A 240 -30.14 -7.39 -2.19
CA ASP A 240 -29.58 -8.41 -3.09
C ASP A 240 -28.71 -7.87 -4.24
N ASN A 241 -28.67 -6.54 -4.40
CA ASN A 241 -27.92 -5.86 -5.48
C ASN A 241 -26.76 -4.99 -5.02
N LEU A 242 -26.43 -4.95 -3.72
CA LEU A 242 -25.25 -4.23 -3.23
C LEU A 242 -24.13 -5.26 -3.02
N PRO A 243 -22.92 -5.01 -3.56
CA PRO A 243 -21.74 -5.80 -3.21
C PRO A 243 -21.60 -5.81 -1.68
N THR A 244 -21.52 -6.99 -1.07
CA THR A 244 -21.53 -7.16 0.39
C THR A 244 -20.37 -6.44 1.08
N SER A 245 -19.19 -6.42 0.46
CA SER A 245 -18.04 -5.63 0.94
C SER A 245 -18.29 -4.12 0.88
N ALA A 246 -18.94 -3.61 -0.17
CA ALA A 246 -19.27 -2.19 -0.27
C ALA A 246 -20.28 -1.74 0.80
N PHE A 247 -21.25 -2.60 1.16
CA PHE A 247 -22.19 -2.34 2.25
C PHE A 247 -21.47 -2.34 3.60
N PHE A 248 -20.58 -3.28 3.82
CA PHE A 248 -19.76 -3.34 5.03
C PHE A 248 -18.90 -2.08 5.19
N ASN A 249 -18.19 -1.67 4.14
CA ASN A 249 -17.39 -0.46 4.12
C ASN A 249 -18.21 0.81 4.38
N PHE A 250 -19.43 0.88 3.86
CA PHE A 250 -20.37 1.97 4.16
C PHE A 250 -20.79 1.99 5.64
N LEU A 251 -21.07 0.81 6.21
CA LEU A 251 -21.42 0.66 7.63
C LEU A 251 -20.23 1.05 8.52
N MET A 252 -19.02 0.60 8.17
CA MET A 252 -17.77 0.92 8.86
C MET A 252 -17.52 2.43 8.91
N ASN A 253 -17.72 3.14 7.80
CA ASN A 253 -17.58 4.60 7.76
C ASN A 253 -18.54 5.33 8.70
N LYS A 254 -19.74 4.79 8.95
CA LYS A 254 -20.72 5.38 9.88
C LYS A 254 -20.49 5.01 11.35
N MET A 255 -19.95 3.82 11.62
CA MET A 255 -19.85 3.25 12.97
C MET A 255 -18.46 3.34 13.61
N GLY A 256 -17.45 3.76 12.89
CA GLY A 256 -16.04 4.03 13.24
C GLY A 256 -15.54 3.55 14.61
N GLY A 257 -15.71 4.36 15.63
CA GLY A 257 -15.23 4.05 16.99
C GLY A 257 -15.94 2.90 17.71
N ILE A 258 -17.12 2.47 17.22
CA ILE A 258 -17.87 1.34 17.81
C ILE A 258 -17.20 0.02 17.45
N ILE A 259 -16.51 -0.04 16.34
CA ILE A 259 -15.91 -1.26 15.78
C ILE A 259 -14.62 -1.63 16.51
N GLU A 260 -13.75 -0.65 16.77
CA GLU A 260 -12.57 -0.87 17.63
C GLU A 260 -13.00 -1.35 19.03
N GLY A 261 -14.10 -0.80 19.57
CA GLY A 261 -14.68 -1.23 20.83
C GLY A 261 -15.32 -2.63 20.80
N ALA A 262 -15.79 -3.08 19.63
CA ALA A 262 -16.39 -4.42 19.49
C ALA A 262 -15.34 -5.53 19.56
N ALA A 263 -14.14 -5.31 19.01
CA ALA A 263 -13.01 -6.25 19.09
C ALA A 263 -12.56 -6.50 20.56
N ALA A 264 -12.68 -5.51 21.41
CA ALA A 264 -12.30 -5.62 22.84
C ALA A 264 -13.30 -6.41 23.71
N LYS A 265 -14.44 -6.86 23.18
CA LYS A 265 -15.44 -7.58 23.97
C LYS A 265 -15.04 -9.04 24.19
N PRO A 266 -15.36 -9.63 25.37
CA PRO A 266 -15.10 -11.06 25.64
C PRO A 266 -15.69 -12.03 24.61
N ALA A 267 -16.82 -11.67 23.99
CA ALA A 267 -17.43 -12.48 22.95
C ALA A 267 -16.58 -12.58 21.68
N ALA A 268 -15.82 -11.53 21.35
CA ALA A 268 -14.90 -11.53 20.21
C ALA A 268 -13.69 -12.45 20.49
N ASP A 269 -13.18 -12.43 21.71
CA ASP A 269 -12.11 -13.31 22.13
C ASP A 269 -12.54 -14.78 22.04
N LYS A 270 -13.68 -15.13 22.67
CA LYS A 270 -14.25 -16.48 22.64
C LYS A 270 -14.50 -17.00 21.22
N ALA A 271 -14.87 -16.12 20.28
CA ALA A 271 -15.13 -16.49 18.89
C ALA A 271 -13.87 -16.79 18.09
N THR A 272 -12.70 -16.34 18.54
CA THR A 272 -11.45 -16.38 17.75
C THR A 272 -10.31 -17.11 18.42
N GLU A 273 -10.37 -17.35 19.75
CA GLU A 273 -9.25 -17.90 20.54
C GLU A 273 -8.74 -19.25 20.02
N VAL A 274 -9.67 -20.14 19.62
CA VAL A 274 -9.32 -21.49 19.12
C VAL A 274 -8.55 -21.38 17.80
N ALA A 275 -9.06 -20.63 16.83
CA ALA A 275 -8.41 -20.47 15.54
C ALA A 275 -7.06 -19.75 15.67
N ILE A 276 -6.99 -18.70 16.48
CA ILE A 276 -5.74 -17.96 16.73
C ILE A 276 -4.68 -18.86 17.40
N SER A 277 -5.08 -19.82 18.22
CA SER A 277 -4.14 -20.74 18.86
C SER A 277 -3.37 -21.65 17.88
N TYR A 278 -3.85 -21.77 16.65
CA TYR A 278 -3.17 -22.51 15.58
C TYR A 278 -2.13 -21.66 14.81
N LEU A 279 -2.09 -20.35 15.03
CA LEU A 279 -1.18 -19.43 14.35
C LEU A 279 0.10 -19.22 15.17
N ASP A 280 1.20 -18.91 14.47
CA ASP A 280 2.47 -18.51 15.12
C ASP A 280 2.43 -17.05 15.55
N ILE A 281 1.80 -16.21 14.73
CA ILE A 281 1.62 -14.78 14.96
C ILE A 281 0.15 -14.45 14.69
N ALA A 282 -0.53 -13.88 15.66
CA ALA A 282 -1.91 -13.44 15.53
C ALA A 282 -1.96 -12.14 14.71
N GLY A 283 -2.50 -12.19 13.51
CA GLY A 283 -2.76 -11.01 12.68
C GLY A 283 -4.10 -10.38 13.05
N TYR A 284 -4.10 -9.08 13.38
CA TYR A 284 -5.30 -8.37 13.79
C TYR A 284 -5.69 -7.28 12.80
N ASN A 285 -6.87 -7.43 12.18
CA ASN A 285 -7.48 -6.41 11.35
C ASN A 285 -8.33 -5.46 12.22
N TYR A 286 -7.95 -4.18 12.27
CA TYR A 286 -8.65 -3.09 12.99
C TYR A 286 -8.91 -3.34 14.48
N ALA A 287 -8.04 -4.08 15.16
CA ALA A 287 -8.22 -4.49 16.55
C ALA A 287 -7.07 -4.07 17.49
N ALA A 288 -6.46 -2.91 17.27
CA ALA A 288 -5.39 -2.38 18.13
C ALA A 288 -5.79 -2.22 19.61
N SER A 289 -7.09 -2.07 19.89
CA SER A 289 -7.63 -2.09 21.26
C SER A 289 -7.39 -3.39 22.03
N ARG A 290 -7.05 -4.47 21.31
CA ARG A 290 -6.72 -5.78 21.90
C ARG A 290 -5.28 -5.90 22.37
N TYR A 291 -4.35 -5.13 21.83
CA TYR A 291 -2.91 -5.36 22.05
C TYR A 291 -2.54 -5.43 23.54
N GLU A 292 -2.87 -4.42 24.35
CA GLU A 292 -2.60 -4.45 25.78
C GLU A 292 -3.40 -5.53 26.52
N MET A 293 -4.67 -5.74 26.11
CA MET A 293 -5.54 -6.71 26.76
C MET A 293 -5.05 -8.14 26.53
N ASP A 294 -4.67 -8.46 25.29
CA ASP A 294 -4.22 -9.81 24.94
C ASP A 294 -2.86 -10.16 25.53
N GLY A 295 -1.98 -9.21 25.76
CA GLY A 295 -0.76 -9.46 26.54
C GLY A 295 -1.01 -9.93 27.99
N LYS A 296 -2.22 -9.66 28.52
CA LYS A 296 -2.65 -10.15 29.86
C LYS A 296 -3.44 -11.44 29.78
N LEU A 297 -4.33 -11.58 28.79
CA LEU A 297 -5.20 -12.74 28.61
C LEU A 297 -4.49 -13.94 27.96
N HIS A 298 -3.57 -13.66 27.07
CA HIS A 298 -2.84 -14.63 26.26
C HIS A 298 -1.34 -14.32 26.28
N PRO A 299 -0.63 -14.53 27.41
CA PRO A 299 0.74 -14.04 27.63
C PRO A 299 1.79 -14.62 26.66
N ASP A 300 1.46 -15.72 25.97
CA ASP A 300 2.36 -16.35 25.00
C ASP A 300 2.06 -15.93 23.54
N ARG A 301 1.07 -15.05 23.32
CA ARG A 301 0.63 -14.62 21.99
C ARG A 301 1.53 -13.54 21.43
N VAL A 302 2.08 -13.78 20.26
CA VAL A 302 2.72 -12.76 19.41
C VAL A 302 1.67 -12.15 18.49
N ILE A 303 1.68 -10.82 18.36
CA ILE A 303 0.64 -10.08 17.63
C ILE A 303 1.27 -9.21 16.54
N VAL A 304 0.59 -9.10 15.41
CA VAL A 304 0.85 -8.09 14.39
C VAL A 304 -0.45 -7.40 13.99
N GLY A 305 -0.44 -6.08 13.86
CA GLY A 305 -1.54 -5.36 13.21
C GLY A 305 -1.49 -5.63 11.71
N SER A 306 -2.21 -6.66 11.27
CA SER A 306 -2.17 -7.10 9.87
C SER A 306 -2.90 -6.14 8.94
N GLU A 307 -3.87 -5.37 9.47
CA GLU A 307 -4.59 -4.34 8.75
C GLU A 307 -5.09 -3.25 9.69
N THR A 308 -4.63 -2.01 9.47
CA THR A 308 -4.91 -0.92 10.40
C THR A 308 -5.24 0.38 9.66
N LEU A 309 -5.95 1.29 10.34
CA LEU A 309 -6.32 2.56 9.77
C LEU A 309 -5.12 3.53 9.73
N PRO A 310 -4.79 4.12 8.57
CA PRO A 310 -3.66 5.06 8.44
C PRO A 310 -3.70 6.21 9.45
N LYS A 311 -4.89 6.74 9.75
CA LYS A 311 -5.06 7.83 10.73
C LYS A 311 -4.66 7.44 12.17
N ASN A 312 -4.64 6.15 12.50
CA ASN A 312 -4.28 5.63 13.81
C ASN A 312 -2.78 5.30 13.94
N LEU A 313 -1.98 5.48 12.89
CA LEU A 313 -0.57 5.08 12.85
C LEU A 313 0.21 5.53 14.10
N TYR A 314 0.07 6.78 14.54
CA TYR A 314 0.80 7.25 15.73
C TYR A 314 0.47 6.42 16.97
N LYS A 315 -0.81 6.19 17.25
CA LYS A 315 -1.26 5.42 18.41
C LYS A 315 -0.82 3.97 18.31
N ASN A 316 -1.03 3.33 17.17
CA ASN A 316 -0.64 1.95 16.94
C ASN A 316 0.87 1.77 17.10
N TRP A 317 1.67 2.71 16.56
CA TRP A 317 3.12 2.65 16.67
C TRP A 317 3.64 2.84 18.09
N GLN A 318 2.95 3.64 18.94
CA GLN A 318 3.27 3.70 20.36
C GLN A 318 3.02 2.34 21.04
N LEU A 319 1.95 1.62 20.67
CA LEU A 319 1.68 0.27 21.21
C LEU A 319 2.75 -0.73 20.74
N VAL A 320 3.16 -0.69 19.48
CA VAL A 320 4.26 -1.50 18.93
C VAL A 320 5.56 -1.25 19.69
N LYS A 321 5.90 0.00 20.01
CA LYS A 321 7.10 0.34 20.80
C LYS A 321 6.99 -0.05 22.28
N THR A 322 5.77 -0.11 22.81
CA THR A 322 5.53 -0.37 24.23
C THR A 322 5.48 -1.86 24.54
N PHE A 323 4.90 -2.64 23.65
CA PHE A 323 4.64 -4.05 23.87
C PHE A 323 5.49 -4.92 22.92
N PRO A 324 6.54 -5.58 23.40
CA PRO A 324 7.46 -6.34 22.53
C PRO A 324 6.80 -7.50 21.80
N TYR A 325 5.67 -8.02 22.31
CA TYR A 325 4.86 -9.04 21.65
C TYR A 325 4.01 -8.49 20.49
N VAL A 326 3.98 -7.15 20.28
CA VAL A 326 3.36 -6.49 19.09
C VAL A 326 4.46 -6.11 18.13
N ILE A 327 4.67 -6.93 17.11
CA ILE A 327 5.88 -6.89 16.27
C ILE A 327 5.82 -5.90 15.11
N GLY A 328 4.65 -5.32 14.84
CA GLY A 328 4.49 -4.37 13.72
C GLY A 328 3.05 -3.98 13.46
N ASP A 329 2.88 -3.10 12.49
CA ASP A 329 1.60 -2.50 12.09
C ASP A 329 1.58 -2.30 10.58
N TYR A 330 0.57 -2.87 9.90
CA TYR A 330 0.39 -2.80 8.44
C TYR A 330 -0.83 -1.93 8.13
N MET A 331 -0.59 -0.74 7.58
CA MET A 331 -1.68 0.17 7.26
C MET A 331 -2.41 -0.19 5.96
N TRP A 332 -3.70 0.06 5.93
CA TRP A 332 -4.55 -0.01 4.75
C TRP A 332 -4.72 1.38 4.11
N THR A 333 -3.96 1.78 3.04
CA THR A 333 -2.92 1.02 2.35
C THR A 333 -1.65 1.87 2.17
N GLY A 334 -0.53 1.21 1.88
CA GLY A 334 0.70 1.92 1.53
C GLY A 334 0.66 2.48 0.12
N TRP A 335 0.16 1.73 -0.83
CA TRP A 335 -0.03 2.08 -2.24
C TRP A 335 -1.51 2.08 -2.59
N ASP A 336 -1.99 3.12 -3.26
CA ASP A 336 -3.39 3.20 -3.71
C ASP A 336 -3.65 2.21 -4.85
N TYR A 337 -4.88 1.74 -4.98
CA TYR A 337 -5.23 0.61 -5.83
C TYR A 337 -6.54 0.86 -6.58
N LEU A 338 -6.73 0.09 -7.65
CA LEU A 338 -7.97 0.04 -8.44
C LEU A 338 -8.94 -0.94 -7.80
N GLY A 339 -10.12 -0.49 -7.48
CA GLY A 339 -11.14 -1.26 -6.77
C GLY A 339 -11.61 -0.56 -5.50
N GLU A 340 -12.55 -1.16 -4.77
CA GLU A 340 -13.23 -0.61 -3.58
C GLU A 340 -13.57 0.90 -3.70
N SER A 341 -14.10 1.25 -4.84
CA SER A 341 -14.29 2.59 -5.41
C SER A 341 -14.65 3.67 -4.41
N GLY A 342 -13.68 4.50 -4.08
CA GLY A 342 -13.86 5.67 -3.21
C GLY A 342 -13.88 5.38 -1.71
N LEU A 343 -13.38 4.23 -1.26
CA LEU A 343 -13.27 3.85 0.16
C LEU A 343 -12.58 4.95 1.00
N GLY A 344 -11.42 5.46 0.52
CA GLY A 344 -10.63 6.53 1.15
C GLY A 344 -10.79 7.91 0.49
N THR A 345 -11.57 8.05 -0.57
CA THR A 345 -11.69 9.31 -1.30
C THR A 345 -12.47 10.34 -0.50
N VAL A 346 -11.89 11.52 -0.28
CA VAL A 346 -12.59 12.66 0.30
C VAL A 346 -13.62 13.18 -0.71
N ARG A 347 -14.88 13.26 -0.30
CA ARG A 347 -16.00 13.67 -1.18
C ARG A 347 -16.47 15.07 -0.83
N TYR A 348 -16.50 15.93 -1.81
CA TYR A 348 -17.03 17.29 -1.73
C TYR A 348 -18.45 17.37 -2.31
N LYS A 349 -19.20 18.41 -1.94
CA LYS A 349 -20.55 18.65 -2.49
C LYS A 349 -20.53 18.91 -4.00
N SER A 350 -19.42 19.46 -4.49
CA SER A 350 -19.18 19.69 -5.91
C SER A 350 -18.96 18.38 -6.71
N PHE A 351 -18.64 17.26 -6.03
CA PHE A 351 -18.67 15.95 -6.68
C PHE A 351 -20.12 15.54 -6.90
N LYS A 352 -20.53 15.42 -8.14
CA LYS A 352 -21.85 14.93 -8.49
C LYS A 352 -22.06 13.50 -7.98
N LYS A 353 -23.33 13.10 -7.90
CA LYS A 353 -23.68 11.76 -7.42
C LYS A 353 -23.07 10.68 -8.32
N PRO A 354 -22.72 9.49 -7.76
CA PRO A 354 -22.30 8.36 -8.57
C PRO A 354 -23.32 8.09 -9.69
N GLY A 355 -22.83 8.03 -10.94
CA GLY A 355 -23.67 7.80 -12.14
C GLY A 355 -24.02 9.05 -12.96
N GLU A 356 -23.76 10.26 -12.45
CA GLU A 356 -23.92 11.51 -13.20
C GLU A 356 -22.62 12.02 -13.84
N ASP A 357 -21.45 11.56 -13.32
CA ASP A 357 -20.11 11.83 -13.84
C ASP A 357 -19.29 10.53 -13.93
N ALA A 358 -18.05 10.66 -14.36
CA ALA A 358 -17.11 9.53 -14.42
C ALA A 358 -17.03 8.75 -13.10
N PRO A 359 -16.98 7.43 -13.13
CA PRO A 359 -16.94 6.60 -11.93
C PRO A 359 -15.65 6.83 -11.14
N ILE A 360 -15.73 6.69 -9.82
CA ILE A 360 -14.54 6.54 -9.00
C ILE A 360 -14.01 5.12 -9.22
N ILE A 361 -12.73 4.99 -9.55
CA ILE A 361 -12.11 3.70 -9.87
C ILE A 361 -11.05 3.26 -8.87
N SER A 362 -10.50 4.18 -8.09
CA SER A 362 -9.48 3.88 -7.06
C SER A 362 -10.07 3.84 -5.66
N GLY A 363 -9.41 3.10 -4.77
CA GLY A 363 -9.73 3.04 -3.34
C GLY A 363 -9.58 4.39 -2.67
N GLY A 364 -8.55 5.15 -3.00
CA GLY A 364 -8.24 6.45 -2.41
C GLY A 364 -7.58 6.39 -1.03
N CYS A 365 -7.25 5.19 -0.54
CA CYS A 365 -6.69 4.94 0.80
C CYS A 365 -5.17 5.12 0.86
N GLY A 366 -4.45 4.87 -0.25
CA GLY A 366 -3.01 4.79 -0.28
C GLY A 366 -2.32 6.09 0.11
N VAL A 367 -1.25 6.00 0.91
CA VAL A 367 -0.37 7.16 1.18
C VAL A 367 0.57 7.46 0.00
N ILE A 368 0.68 6.53 -0.94
CA ILE A 368 1.23 6.72 -2.28
C ILE A 368 0.08 6.54 -3.27
N ASP A 369 -0.11 7.45 -4.21
CA ASP A 369 -1.20 7.38 -5.18
C ASP A 369 -0.95 6.35 -6.30
N ILE A 370 -1.94 6.09 -7.16
CA ILE A 370 -1.84 5.09 -8.25
C ILE A 370 -0.76 5.43 -9.29
N CYS A 371 -0.27 6.67 -9.36
CA CYS A 371 0.84 7.08 -10.19
C CYS A 371 2.19 6.99 -9.47
N GLY A 372 2.22 6.60 -8.19
CA GLY A 372 3.43 6.49 -7.38
C GLY A 372 3.90 7.81 -6.78
N LYS A 373 3.04 8.83 -6.69
CA LYS A 373 3.38 10.08 -6.00
C LYS A 373 3.10 9.96 -4.51
N LEU A 374 4.08 10.34 -3.70
CA LEU A 374 3.97 10.37 -2.26
C LEU A 374 3.04 11.51 -1.84
N ARG A 375 2.01 11.18 -1.05
CA ARG A 375 1.12 12.18 -0.44
C ARG A 375 1.77 12.79 0.80
N PRO A 376 1.35 13.98 1.29
CA PRO A 376 1.94 14.62 2.47
C PRO A 376 1.96 13.73 3.71
N GLU A 377 1.01 12.81 3.84
CA GLU A 377 0.91 11.85 4.96
C GLU A 377 2.13 10.91 5.04
N THR A 378 2.85 10.67 3.95
CA THR A 378 4.08 9.86 3.99
C THR A 378 5.17 10.53 4.85
N GLN A 379 5.21 11.86 4.91
CA GLN A 379 6.15 12.55 5.80
C GLN A 379 5.76 12.38 7.27
N TRP A 380 4.45 12.34 7.58
CA TRP A 380 4.00 12.01 8.94
C TRP A 380 4.38 10.58 9.32
N ASN A 381 4.21 9.61 8.43
CA ASN A 381 4.63 8.23 8.66
C ASN A 381 6.12 8.16 9.01
N ARG A 382 6.97 8.81 8.21
CA ARG A 382 8.43 8.84 8.44
C ARG A 382 8.82 9.49 9.77
N LEU A 383 8.08 10.53 10.19
CA LEU A 383 8.26 11.18 11.49
C LEU A 383 7.85 10.25 12.64
N VAL A 384 6.71 9.56 12.53
CA VAL A 384 6.22 8.60 13.54
C VAL A 384 7.19 7.43 13.72
N TRP A 385 7.81 7.00 12.61
CA TRP A 385 8.81 5.93 12.62
C TRP A 385 10.23 6.42 12.93
N GLU A 386 10.39 7.69 13.27
CA GLU A 386 11.69 8.30 13.68
C GLU A 386 12.76 8.20 12.56
N LEU A 387 12.33 8.23 11.31
CA LEU A 387 13.22 8.16 10.13
C LEU A 387 13.68 9.55 9.65
N THR A 388 13.12 10.61 10.21
CA THR A 388 13.43 12.01 9.85
C THR A 388 12.91 12.97 10.92
N ASP A 389 13.52 14.16 10.99
CA ASP A 389 13.02 15.30 11.79
C ASP A 389 12.51 16.44 10.90
N ILE A 390 12.59 16.27 9.57
CA ILE A 390 12.15 17.29 8.63
C ILE A 390 10.62 17.39 8.64
N PRO A 391 10.03 18.58 8.89
CA PRO A 391 8.59 18.72 8.87
C PRO A 391 8.00 18.56 7.47
N GLY A 392 6.74 18.11 7.40
CA GLY A 392 5.93 18.08 6.18
C GLY A 392 4.84 19.13 6.20
N ILE A 393 4.41 19.60 5.04
CA ILE A 393 3.29 20.51 4.88
C ILE A 393 2.26 19.87 3.95
N GLY A 394 1.03 19.70 4.45
CA GLY A 394 -0.12 19.30 3.67
C GLY A 394 -1.11 20.46 3.56
N VAL A 395 -1.47 20.82 2.35
CA VAL A 395 -2.42 21.91 2.05
C VAL A 395 -3.69 21.30 1.49
N GLU A 396 -4.84 21.54 2.12
CA GLU A 396 -6.11 21.12 1.53
C GLU A 396 -6.37 21.89 0.23
N PRO A 397 -6.88 21.23 -0.83
CA PRO A 397 -6.99 21.82 -2.15
C PRO A 397 -7.85 23.09 -2.13
N LEU A 398 -7.31 24.22 -2.62
CA LEU A 398 -8.04 25.48 -2.71
C LEU A 398 -9.14 25.45 -3.78
N THR A 399 -9.08 24.48 -4.71
CA THR A 399 -10.18 24.22 -5.67
C THR A 399 -11.51 23.90 -4.98
N HIS A 400 -11.45 23.43 -3.72
CA HIS A 400 -12.60 23.16 -2.85
C HIS A 400 -12.72 24.16 -1.69
N ALA A 401 -12.11 25.36 -1.82
CA ALA A 401 -12.13 26.36 -0.75
C ALA A 401 -13.56 26.76 -0.35
N GLY A 402 -13.91 26.59 0.92
CA GLY A 402 -15.25 26.86 1.46
C GLY A 402 -16.19 25.66 1.43
N GLU A 403 -15.81 24.54 0.87
CA GLU A 403 -16.53 23.28 0.96
C GLU A 403 -16.08 22.46 2.17
N ILE A 404 -16.98 21.63 2.69
CA ILE A 404 -16.67 20.63 3.71
C ILE A 404 -16.56 19.29 3.01
N GLY A 405 -15.35 18.74 2.99
CA GLY A 405 -15.11 17.39 2.49
C GLY A 405 -15.63 16.33 3.47
N SER A 406 -16.33 15.32 2.95
CA SER A 406 -16.69 14.13 3.71
C SER A 406 -15.50 13.17 3.68
N VAL A 407 -14.89 12.94 4.83
CA VAL A 407 -13.75 12.03 5.03
C VAL A 407 -14.21 10.62 5.37
N SER A 408 -13.30 9.64 5.21
CA SER A 408 -13.54 8.24 5.57
C SER A 408 -12.68 7.80 6.76
N MET A 409 -12.90 6.55 7.20
CA MET A 409 -12.03 5.95 8.21
C MET A 409 -10.62 5.71 7.69
N TRP A 410 -10.48 5.40 6.42
CA TRP A 410 -9.22 5.02 5.77
C TRP A 410 -8.39 6.22 5.32
N ARG A 411 -8.99 7.42 5.23
CA ARG A 411 -8.26 8.65 4.93
C ARG A 411 -9.02 9.87 5.45
N ASP A 412 -8.34 10.68 6.27
CA ASP A 412 -8.92 11.85 6.95
C ASP A 412 -8.53 13.20 6.32
N THR A 413 -7.81 13.19 5.19
CA THR A 413 -7.37 14.37 4.46
C THR A 413 -7.17 14.06 2.98
N ASP A 414 -7.37 15.05 2.13
CA ASP A 414 -6.97 15.05 0.72
C ASP A 414 -5.84 16.05 0.44
N ALA A 415 -5.14 16.47 1.48
CA ALA A 415 -4.07 17.44 1.38
C ALA A 415 -3.03 17.10 0.29
N VAL A 416 -2.56 18.14 -0.38
CA VAL A 416 -1.54 18.09 -1.42
C VAL A 416 -0.29 18.81 -0.93
N ALA A 417 0.90 18.30 -1.29
CA ALA A 417 2.17 18.97 -1.01
C ALA A 417 2.42 20.07 -2.06
N SER A 418 1.62 21.13 -2.03
CA SER A 418 1.72 22.27 -2.95
C SER A 418 1.31 23.57 -2.28
N TRP A 419 2.01 24.66 -2.66
CA TRP A 419 1.62 26.04 -2.38
C TRP A 419 1.51 26.83 -3.69
N SER A 420 0.91 26.22 -4.73
CA SER A 420 0.75 26.78 -6.06
C SER A 420 -0.70 26.68 -6.51
N TRP A 421 -1.50 27.71 -6.18
CA TRP A 421 -2.95 27.72 -6.36
C TRP A 421 -3.38 29.00 -7.09
N GLU A 422 -2.86 29.22 -8.30
CA GLU A 422 -3.18 30.37 -9.16
C GLU A 422 -4.68 30.52 -9.35
N GLY A 423 -5.19 31.76 -9.19
CA GLY A 423 -6.61 32.09 -9.24
C GLY A 423 -7.38 31.94 -7.91
N TYR A 424 -6.69 31.50 -6.84
CA TYR A 424 -7.29 31.35 -5.51
C TYR A 424 -6.72 32.31 -4.46
N GLU A 425 -6.06 33.41 -4.91
CA GLU A 425 -5.47 34.41 -4.04
C GLU A 425 -6.49 34.97 -3.05
N GLY A 426 -6.11 35.10 -1.78
CA GLY A 426 -6.98 35.57 -0.71
C GLY A 426 -7.98 34.53 -0.16
N LYS A 427 -8.13 33.37 -0.82
CA LYS A 427 -8.95 32.27 -0.28
C LYS A 427 -8.25 31.63 0.91
N LYS A 428 -9.04 31.04 1.80
CA LYS A 428 -8.52 30.35 3.01
C LYS A 428 -8.61 28.85 2.84
N THR A 429 -7.56 28.17 3.29
CA THR A 429 -7.50 26.71 3.31
C THR A 429 -7.00 26.19 4.66
N LYS A 430 -7.21 24.92 4.93
CA LYS A 430 -6.60 24.21 6.06
C LYS A 430 -5.21 23.74 5.66
N VAL A 431 -4.23 24.03 6.52
CA VAL A 431 -2.86 23.54 6.39
C VAL A 431 -2.54 22.65 7.60
N THR A 432 -2.08 21.45 7.36
CA THR A 432 -1.57 20.54 8.38
C THR A 432 -0.06 20.48 8.27
N VAL A 433 0.62 20.77 9.37
CA VAL A 433 2.08 20.59 9.48
C VAL A 433 2.33 19.31 10.28
N TYR A 434 3.13 18.42 9.70
CA TYR A 434 3.61 17.20 10.33
C TYR A 434 5.01 17.46 10.89
N ALA A 435 5.23 17.25 12.20
CA ALA A 435 6.52 17.51 12.84
C ALA A 435 6.66 16.73 14.15
N SER A 436 7.87 16.22 14.41
CA SER A 436 8.22 15.53 15.67
C SER A 436 8.47 16.49 16.85
N GLY A 437 8.78 17.76 16.57
CA GLY A 437 8.98 18.77 17.60
C GLY A 437 7.73 19.09 18.42
N ALA A 438 7.93 19.58 19.63
CA ALA A 438 6.84 19.91 20.55
C ALA A 438 5.99 21.11 20.09
N ILE A 439 6.60 22.00 19.32
CA ILE A 439 5.99 23.25 18.83
C ILE A 439 6.29 23.40 17.34
N VAL A 440 5.30 23.89 16.58
CA VAL A 440 5.43 24.25 15.17
C VAL A 440 5.03 25.70 14.96
N GLU A 441 5.76 26.40 14.11
CA GLU A 441 5.37 27.71 13.57
C GLU A 441 5.17 27.62 12.06
N LEU A 442 4.08 28.20 11.57
CA LEU A 442 3.78 28.29 10.14
C LEU A 442 3.91 29.74 9.70
N LEU A 443 4.67 29.96 8.63
CA LEU A 443 4.84 31.28 8.02
C LEU A 443 4.37 31.27 6.56
N VAL A 444 3.79 32.38 6.11
CA VAL A 444 3.53 32.67 4.69
C VAL A 444 4.20 33.99 4.37
N ASN A 445 5.15 33.97 3.43
CA ASN A 445 5.98 35.14 3.06
C ASN A 445 6.60 35.83 4.29
N GLY A 446 7.12 35.03 5.24
CA GLY A 446 7.72 35.51 6.49
C GLY A 446 6.71 35.94 7.57
N LYS A 447 5.44 36.09 7.25
CA LYS A 447 4.41 36.44 8.25
C LYS A 447 3.94 35.17 9.00
N SER A 448 4.06 35.19 10.32
CA SER A 448 3.69 34.07 11.19
C SER A 448 2.17 33.92 11.31
N TYR A 449 1.67 32.68 11.20
CA TYR A 449 0.33 32.25 11.56
C TYR A 449 0.27 31.75 13.01
N GLY A 450 1.34 31.97 13.78
CA GLY A 450 1.47 31.62 15.19
C GLY A 450 2.10 30.25 15.43
N LYS A 451 2.55 30.07 16.67
CA LYS A 451 3.11 28.80 17.16
C LYS A 451 2.01 27.92 17.72
N LYS A 452 2.05 26.62 17.42
CA LYS A 452 1.12 25.60 17.91
C LYS A 452 1.85 24.41 18.48
N LYS A 453 1.32 23.83 19.57
CA LYS A 453 1.77 22.54 20.06
C LYS A 453 1.36 21.44 19.08
N THR A 454 2.23 20.48 18.88
CA THR A 454 1.90 19.26 18.11
C THR A 454 1.05 18.32 18.96
N LYS A 455 0.13 17.64 18.31
CA LYS A 455 -0.60 16.49 18.85
C LYS A 455 -0.40 15.33 17.87
N GLU A 456 0.13 14.21 18.36
CA GLU A 456 0.42 13.05 17.49
C GLU A 456 1.26 13.44 16.26
N TYR A 457 2.25 14.33 16.46
CA TYR A 457 3.11 14.89 15.42
C TYR A 457 2.38 15.70 14.32
N LYS A 458 1.20 16.23 14.63
CA LYS A 458 0.42 17.09 13.74
C LYS A 458 0.11 18.43 14.40
N ALA A 459 0.20 19.53 13.63
CA ALA A 459 -0.28 20.86 14.01
C ALA A 459 -1.19 21.38 12.89
N VAL A 460 -2.47 21.68 13.21
CA VAL A 460 -3.47 22.09 12.22
C VAL A 460 -3.72 23.58 12.25
N TYR A 461 -3.60 24.24 11.11
CA TYR A 461 -3.92 25.65 10.86
C TYR A 461 -5.18 25.73 9.98
N PRO A 462 -6.36 25.93 10.55
CA PRO A 462 -7.63 25.71 9.85
C PRO A 462 -8.00 26.81 8.83
N LYS A 463 -7.33 27.99 8.89
CA LYS A 463 -7.66 29.17 8.09
C LYS A 463 -6.37 29.91 7.69
N VAL A 464 -5.59 29.34 6.81
CA VAL A 464 -4.41 29.98 6.21
C VAL A 464 -4.84 30.65 4.92
N THR A 465 -4.61 31.95 4.80
CA THR A 465 -4.92 32.68 3.57
C THR A 465 -3.84 32.40 2.54
N TYR A 466 -4.25 31.94 1.36
CA TYR A 466 -3.32 31.76 0.24
C TYR A 466 -2.85 33.11 -0.30
N VAL A 467 -1.54 33.28 -0.32
CA VAL A 467 -0.82 34.39 -0.94
C VAL A 467 0.34 33.77 -1.70
N PRO A 468 0.49 34.06 -3.01
CA PRO A 468 1.65 33.60 -3.78
C PRO A 468 2.98 33.94 -3.09
N GLY A 469 3.96 33.04 -3.21
CA GLY A 469 5.26 33.17 -2.58
C GLY A 469 5.65 31.91 -1.83
N VAL A 470 6.10 32.02 -0.57
CA VAL A 470 6.69 30.92 0.19
C VAL A 470 5.86 30.60 1.44
N ILE A 471 5.51 29.35 1.62
CA ILE A 471 5.01 28.80 2.88
C ILE A 471 6.12 28.01 3.57
N THR A 472 6.36 28.27 4.86
CA THR A 472 7.43 27.64 5.65
C THR A 472 6.86 27.09 6.95
N ALA A 473 7.19 25.85 7.27
CA ALA A 473 6.93 25.22 8.57
C ALA A 473 8.27 25.05 9.32
N ILE A 474 8.30 25.49 10.58
CA ILE A 474 9.46 25.38 11.46
C ILE A 474 9.07 24.54 12.67
N SER A 475 9.86 23.51 12.93
CA SER A 475 9.72 22.60 14.07
C SER A 475 10.67 23.00 15.19
N TYR A 476 10.17 23.10 16.42
CA TYR A 476 10.92 23.44 17.61
C TYR A 476 10.79 22.36 18.69
N ASP A 477 11.80 22.22 19.51
CA ASP A 477 11.77 21.40 20.72
C ASP A 477 10.91 22.06 21.84
N SER A 478 10.87 21.43 23.00
CA SER A 478 10.09 21.88 24.15
C SER A 478 10.62 23.18 24.80
N VAL A 479 11.89 23.54 24.55
CA VAL A 479 12.52 24.75 25.06
C VAL A 479 12.54 25.89 24.02
N GLY A 480 12.00 25.64 22.81
CA GLY A 480 11.87 26.66 21.76
C GLY A 480 13.07 26.76 20.83
N LYS A 481 14.01 25.81 20.87
CA LYS A 481 15.11 25.71 19.92
C LYS A 481 14.60 25.08 18.62
N GLU A 482 14.95 25.65 17.47
CA GLU A 482 14.63 25.09 16.16
C GLU A 482 15.34 23.74 15.95
N ILE A 483 14.54 22.71 15.57
CA ILE A 483 15.01 21.39 15.19
C ILE A 483 15.28 21.38 13.68
N SER A 484 14.27 21.75 12.89
CA SER A 484 14.35 21.75 11.44
C SER A 484 13.23 22.58 10.80
N ARG A 485 13.31 22.81 9.48
CA ARG A 485 12.28 23.50 8.70
C ARG A 485 12.11 22.91 7.31
N THR A 486 10.96 23.20 6.71
CA THR A 486 10.68 22.93 5.30
C THR A 486 9.91 24.09 4.68
N SER A 487 10.05 24.28 3.36
CA SER A 487 9.34 25.32 2.62
C SER A 487 8.83 24.80 1.29
N MET A 488 7.71 25.37 0.83
CA MET A 488 7.20 25.21 -0.53
C MET A 488 6.99 26.59 -1.15
N THR A 489 7.20 26.70 -2.47
CA THR A 489 7.04 27.94 -3.21
C THR A 489 5.90 27.84 -4.22
N THR A 490 5.31 28.98 -4.58
CA THR A 490 4.33 29.08 -5.66
C THR A 490 5.03 28.99 -7.02
N ALA A 491 4.38 28.37 -8.00
CA ALA A 491 4.80 28.38 -9.38
C ALA A 491 4.69 29.79 -9.98
N GLU A 492 5.66 30.20 -10.77
CA GLU A 492 5.74 31.53 -11.36
C GLU A 492 5.82 31.48 -12.89
N GLY A 493 5.23 32.48 -13.55
CA GLY A 493 5.33 32.65 -14.99
C GLY A 493 4.42 31.69 -15.78
N ARG A 494 4.69 31.56 -17.10
CA ARG A 494 3.88 30.76 -18.02
C ARG A 494 4.03 29.27 -17.74
N THR A 495 2.94 28.55 -17.94
CA THR A 495 2.90 27.07 -17.84
C THR A 495 3.70 26.44 -18.97
N ARG A 496 4.46 25.41 -18.66
CA ARG A 496 5.16 24.54 -19.61
C ARG A 496 5.08 23.10 -19.16
N ILE A 497 5.12 22.18 -20.10
CA ILE A 497 5.26 20.75 -19.85
C ILE A 497 6.71 20.49 -19.40
N HIS A 498 6.88 19.64 -18.39
CA HIS A 498 8.18 19.15 -17.95
C HIS A 498 8.14 17.61 -17.89
N LEU A 499 9.05 16.96 -18.60
CA LEU A 499 9.17 15.51 -18.67
C LEU A 499 10.37 15.05 -17.83
N THR A 500 10.14 14.11 -16.93
CA THR A 500 11.20 13.53 -16.10
C THR A 500 11.12 12.00 -16.17
N PRO A 501 11.94 11.35 -17.02
CA PRO A 501 12.04 9.91 -17.03
C PRO A 501 12.74 9.39 -15.76
N GLU A 502 12.31 8.26 -15.23
CA GLU A 502 12.94 7.66 -14.05
C GLU A 502 14.22 6.87 -14.40
N LYS A 503 14.38 6.48 -15.68
CA LYS A 503 15.61 5.93 -16.26
C LYS A 503 15.68 6.26 -17.75
N HIS A 504 16.88 6.21 -18.34
CA HIS A 504 17.09 6.53 -19.76
C HIS A 504 17.42 5.31 -20.62
N ALA A 505 17.90 4.22 -20.00
CA ALA A 505 18.31 3.00 -20.68
C ALA A 505 17.35 1.84 -20.37
N LEU A 506 16.98 1.08 -21.40
CA LEU A 506 16.12 -0.09 -21.32
C LEU A 506 16.77 -1.27 -22.05
N ARG A 507 16.40 -2.49 -21.69
CA ARG A 507 16.82 -3.71 -22.40
C ARG A 507 15.86 -4.03 -23.55
N PRO A 508 16.34 -4.62 -24.66
CA PRO A 508 15.51 -4.99 -25.83
C PRO A 508 14.75 -6.31 -25.58
N ASN A 509 13.88 -6.35 -24.58
CA ASN A 509 13.23 -7.58 -24.11
C ASN A 509 11.69 -7.52 -24.15
N SER A 510 11.10 -6.44 -24.68
CA SER A 510 9.66 -6.18 -24.66
C SER A 510 9.02 -6.22 -23.28
N GLN A 511 9.81 -6.09 -22.21
CA GLN A 511 9.34 -6.10 -20.82
C GLN A 511 9.77 -4.86 -20.06
N ASP A 512 10.96 -4.31 -20.34
CA ASP A 512 11.47 -3.15 -19.63
C ASP A 512 10.57 -1.94 -19.82
N LEU A 513 10.33 -1.25 -18.68
CA LEU A 513 9.49 -0.05 -18.60
C LEU A 513 10.31 1.17 -18.17
N CYS A 514 10.03 2.32 -18.78
CA CYS A 514 10.44 3.62 -18.25
C CYS A 514 9.19 4.41 -17.85
N TYR A 515 9.16 4.91 -16.64
CA TYR A 515 8.14 5.82 -16.15
C TYR A 515 8.58 7.26 -16.42
N VAL A 516 7.79 7.98 -17.20
CA VAL A 516 8.03 9.40 -17.52
C VAL A 516 7.01 10.23 -16.77
N ASN A 517 7.48 10.94 -15.74
CA ASN A 517 6.65 11.88 -15.01
C ASN A 517 6.39 13.10 -15.88
N ILE A 518 5.15 13.55 -15.95
CA ILE A 518 4.69 14.72 -16.69
C ILE A 518 4.17 15.71 -15.68
N ASP A 519 4.86 16.84 -15.55
CA ASP A 519 4.48 17.92 -14.64
C ASP A 519 4.22 19.21 -15.45
N LEU A 520 3.12 19.89 -15.16
CA LEU A 520 2.86 21.24 -15.66
C LEU A 520 3.49 22.22 -14.69
N VAL A 521 4.57 22.88 -15.13
CA VAL A 521 5.39 23.71 -14.24
C VAL A 521 5.41 25.17 -14.69
N GLY A 522 5.62 26.06 -13.73
CA GLY A 522 5.94 27.47 -14.00
C GLY A 522 7.40 27.66 -14.43
N GLY A 523 7.79 28.89 -14.73
CA GLY A 523 9.16 29.26 -15.13
C GLY A 523 10.23 28.90 -14.10
N ASN A 524 9.86 28.85 -12.81
CA ASN A 524 10.72 28.43 -11.70
C ASN A 524 10.74 26.91 -11.45
N GLY A 525 10.12 26.11 -12.31
CA GLY A 525 10.10 24.65 -12.21
C GLY A 525 9.12 24.06 -11.18
N VAL A 526 8.33 24.87 -10.51
CA VAL A 526 7.33 24.44 -9.54
C VAL A 526 6.05 24.03 -10.25
N THR A 527 5.45 22.90 -9.83
CA THR A 527 4.20 22.38 -10.42
C THR A 527 3.03 23.33 -10.15
N LYS A 528 2.23 23.61 -11.18
CA LYS A 528 0.98 24.38 -11.12
C LYS A 528 -0.19 23.47 -10.80
N SER A 529 -0.62 23.43 -9.55
CA SER A 529 -1.63 22.49 -9.07
C SER A 529 -3.08 22.80 -9.51
N THR A 530 -3.31 23.91 -10.19
CA THR A 530 -4.62 24.30 -10.74
C THR A 530 -4.77 24.01 -12.24
N GLU A 531 -3.71 23.47 -12.86
CA GLU A 531 -3.65 23.20 -14.30
C GLU A 531 -4.00 21.74 -14.59
N ASP A 532 -5.29 21.49 -14.83
CA ASP A 532 -5.76 20.16 -15.26
C ASP A 532 -6.14 20.23 -16.75
N VAL A 533 -5.23 19.79 -17.61
CA VAL A 533 -5.37 19.84 -19.06
C VAL A 533 -5.12 18.46 -19.69
N PRO A 534 -5.73 18.16 -20.87
CA PRO A 534 -5.44 16.93 -21.60
C PRO A 534 -4.01 16.97 -22.15
N ILE A 535 -3.21 15.96 -21.80
CA ILE A 535 -1.87 15.71 -22.33
C ILE A 535 -1.95 14.58 -23.34
N THR A 536 -1.41 14.80 -24.52
CA THR A 536 -1.25 13.76 -25.55
C THR A 536 0.22 13.34 -25.62
N VAL A 537 0.47 12.04 -25.49
CA VAL A 537 1.82 11.45 -25.58
C VAL A 537 1.92 10.61 -26.84
N VAL A 538 2.97 10.87 -27.64
CA VAL A 538 3.30 10.10 -28.84
C VAL A 538 4.68 9.49 -28.65
N VAL A 539 4.77 8.19 -28.87
CA VAL A 539 6.03 7.43 -28.76
C VAL A 539 6.38 6.88 -30.13
N SER A 540 7.66 7.01 -30.52
CA SER A 540 8.18 6.47 -31.78
C SER A 540 9.57 5.88 -31.58
N GLY A 541 10.00 5.01 -32.51
CA GLY A 541 11.27 4.31 -32.46
C GLY A 541 11.18 2.93 -31.83
N ALA A 542 12.17 2.56 -30.98
CA ALA A 542 12.34 1.20 -30.45
C ALA A 542 11.44 0.88 -29.25
N GLY A 543 10.31 1.57 -29.06
CA GLY A 543 9.38 1.32 -27.96
C GLY A 543 7.96 1.82 -28.24
N SER A 544 7.08 1.66 -27.27
CA SER A 544 5.67 2.02 -27.35
C SER A 544 5.15 2.64 -26.05
N LEU A 545 4.03 3.38 -26.14
CA LEU A 545 3.28 3.82 -24.97
C LEU A 545 2.49 2.63 -24.41
N GLN A 546 2.81 2.24 -23.18
CA GLN A 546 2.13 1.14 -22.48
C GLN A 546 0.89 1.64 -21.74
N ALA A 547 1.01 2.80 -21.07
CA ALA A 547 -0.09 3.44 -20.36
C ALA A 547 0.16 4.94 -20.20
N LEU A 548 -0.92 5.71 -20.05
CA LEU A 548 -0.92 7.14 -19.70
C LEU A 548 -2.05 7.39 -18.71
N GLY A 549 -1.76 8.07 -17.60
CA GLY A 549 -2.78 8.33 -16.60
C GLY A 549 -2.44 9.43 -15.61
N SER A 550 -3.39 9.75 -14.76
CA SER A 550 -3.23 10.62 -13.59
C SER A 550 -3.86 9.97 -12.34
N ALA A 551 -3.61 10.54 -11.17
CA ALA A 551 -4.16 10.04 -9.92
C ALA A 551 -5.56 10.65 -9.60
N LYS A 552 -6.30 11.12 -10.59
CA LYS A 552 -7.65 11.62 -10.42
C LYS A 552 -8.58 10.48 -10.00
N PRO A 553 -9.29 10.57 -8.87
CA PRO A 553 -10.07 9.43 -8.37
C PRO A 553 -11.32 9.13 -9.21
N ASN A 554 -11.97 10.14 -9.77
CA ASN A 554 -13.14 10.00 -10.63
C ASN A 554 -12.73 10.20 -12.09
N MET A 555 -12.70 9.13 -12.85
CA MET A 555 -12.15 9.11 -14.20
C MET A 555 -13.09 8.44 -15.21
N GLY A 556 -13.36 9.18 -16.33
CA GLY A 556 -13.97 8.63 -17.55
C GLY A 556 -12.95 8.34 -18.65
N GLU A 557 -11.65 8.54 -18.37
CA GLU A 557 -10.55 8.38 -19.32
C GLU A 557 -9.87 7.03 -19.12
N CYS A 558 -9.50 6.39 -20.24
CA CYS A 558 -8.82 5.09 -20.23
C CYS A 558 -7.30 5.27 -20.15
N PHE A 559 -6.62 4.45 -19.37
CA PHE A 559 -5.16 4.47 -19.23
C PHE A 559 -4.40 3.97 -20.47
N PHE A 560 -5.08 3.28 -21.38
CA PHE A 560 -4.48 2.68 -22.60
C PHE A 560 -4.69 3.54 -23.85
N THR A 561 -4.98 4.83 -23.67
CA THR A 561 -5.04 5.82 -24.73
C THR A 561 -3.80 6.71 -24.71
N ASN A 562 -3.58 7.45 -25.78
CA ASN A 562 -2.45 8.38 -25.86
C ASN A 562 -2.78 9.80 -25.35
N THR A 563 -3.99 10.03 -24.84
CA THR A 563 -4.40 11.32 -24.27
C THR A 563 -5.06 11.10 -22.91
N HIS A 564 -4.65 11.87 -21.93
CA HIS A 564 -5.18 11.79 -20.57
C HIS A 564 -5.07 13.14 -19.86
N THR A 565 -6.08 13.52 -19.05
CA THR A 565 -6.08 14.78 -18.32
C THR A 565 -5.17 14.71 -17.08
N THR A 566 -4.33 15.73 -16.89
CA THR A 566 -3.53 15.91 -15.66
C THR A 566 -4.41 16.06 -14.43
N TYR A 567 -3.85 15.75 -13.26
CA TYR A 567 -4.49 15.98 -11.98
C TYR A 567 -3.53 16.69 -11.03
N TYR A 568 -3.93 17.86 -10.56
CA TYR A 568 -3.04 18.81 -9.88
C TYR A 568 -1.76 19.08 -10.68
N GLY A 569 -1.92 19.28 -12.00
CA GLY A 569 -0.82 19.53 -12.93
C GLY A 569 0.10 18.35 -13.19
N LYS A 570 -0.31 17.10 -12.91
CA LYS A 570 0.53 15.90 -13.01
C LYS A 570 -0.12 14.79 -13.79
N ALA A 571 0.69 14.08 -14.58
CA ALA A 571 0.34 12.81 -15.22
C ALA A 571 1.57 11.88 -15.21
N LEU A 572 1.37 10.64 -15.65
CA LEU A 572 2.40 9.61 -15.74
C LEU A 572 2.23 8.86 -17.05
N ALA A 573 3.28 8.83 -17.88
CA ALA A 573 3.37 7.95 -19.02
C ALA A 573 4.29 6.75 -18.69
N VAL A 574 3.88 5.57 -19.13
CA VAL A 574 4.69 4.34 -19.01
C VAL A 574 5.11 3.93 -20.41
N ILE A 575 6.40 3.92 -20.66
CA ILE A 575 7.01 3.60 -21.94
C ILE A 575 7.58 2.20 -21.87
N ARG A 576 7.23 1.34 -22.80
CA ARG A 576 7.72 -0.05 -22.90
C ARG A 576 8.72 -0.19 -24.02
N ALA A 577 9.85 -0.83 -23.74
CA ALA A 577 10.86 -1.18 -24.73
C ALA A 577 10.32 -2.20 -25.75
N GLY A 578 10.81 -2.12 -26.98
CA GLY A 578 10.63 -3.17 -27.98
C GLY A 578 11.69 -4.29 -27.87
N ASN A 579 11.77 -5.12 -28.90
CA ASN A 579 12.77 -6.21 -29.00
C ASN A 579 14.07 -5.80 -29.71
N LEU A 580 14.13 -4.61 -30.26
CA LEU A 580 15.25 -4.10 -31.03
C LEU A 580 15.91 -2.94 -30.31
N SER A 581 17.23 -2.90 -30.34
CA SER A 581 18.03 -1.77 -29.85
C SER A 581 17.74 -0.52 -30.69
N GLY A 582 17.78 0.64 -30.08
CA GLY A 582 17.56 1.92 -30.75
C GLY A 582 16.99 2.99 -29.84
N LYS A 583 16.76 4.17 -30.42
CA LYS A 583 16.20 5.30 -29.69
C LYS A 583 14.68 5.18 -29.59
N ILE A 584 14.15 5.63 -28.47
CA ILE A 584 12.73 5.88 -28.25
C ILE A 584 12.55 7.39 -28.08
N ASN A 585 11.76 8.01 -28.95
CA ASN A 585 11.40 9.41 -28.84
C ASN A 585 10.00 9.52 -28.20
N VAL A 586 9.92 10.18 -27.08
CA VAL A 586 8.67 10.46 -26.36
C VAL A 586 8.37 11.94 -26.51
N LYS A 587 7.24 12.26 -27.14
CA LYS A 587 6.72 13.62 -27.29
C LYS A 587 5.49 13.79 -26.43
N ALA A 588 5.41 14.85 -25.63
CA ALA A 588 4.20 15.27 -24.93
C ALA A 588 3.74 16.63 -25.42
N SER A 589 2.44 16.78 -25.66
CA SER A 589 1.79 17.99 -26.13
C SER A 589 0.49 18.26 -25.36
N ALA A 590 0.14 19.54 -25.22
CA ALA A 590 -1.13 19.97 -24.65
C ALA A 590 -1.61 21.25 -25.35
N PRO A 591 -2.94 21.53 -25.38
CA PRO A 591 -3.48 22.72 -25.99
C PRO A 591 -2.85 24.00 -25.43
N GLY A 592 -2.31 24.85 -26.30
CA GLY A 592 -1.72 26.15 -25.93
C GLY A 592 -0.35 26.09 -25.26
N LEU A 593 0.25 24.93 -25.10
CA LEU A 593 1.60 24.74 -24.56
C LEU A 593 2.58 24.29 -25.66
N GLU A 594 3.86 24.60 -25.46
CA GLU A 594 4.92 24.10 -26.33
C GLU A 594 5.15 22.60 -26.10
N ASP A 595 5.32 21.85 -27.21
CA ASP A 595 5.66 20.44 -27.18
C ASP A 595 6.97 20.18 -26.45
N GLN A 596 7.02 19.12 -25.66
CA GLN A 596 8.25 18.69 -24.99
C GLN A 596 8.63 17.27 -25.42
N PHE A 597 9.92 17.02 -25.41
CA PHE A 597 10.51 15.77 -25.90
C PHE A 597 11.48 15.20 -24.86
N VAL A 598 11.51 13.89 -24.78
CA VAL A 598 12.58 13.15 -24.09
C VAL A 598 12.99 11.95 -24.92
N GLU A 599 14.28 11.68 -24.98
CA GLU A 599 14.87 10.54 -25.66
C GLU A 599 15.26 9.48 -24.62
N LEU A 600 14.89 8.23 -24.90
CA LEU A 600 15.31 7.05 -24.16
C LEU A 600 16.05 6.14 -25.14
N GLU A 601 16.86 5.20 -24.62
CA GLU A 601 17.65 4.28 -25.44
C GLU A 601 17.38 2.83 -25.05
N VAL A 602 17.13 1.99 -26.02
CA VAL A 602 17.11 0.53 -25.86
C VAL A 602 18.49 0.01 -26.19
N LEU A 603 19.23 -0.41 -25.17
CA LEU A 603 20.60 -0.89 -25.27
C LEU A 603 20.62 -2.38 -25.61
N GLY A 604 21.39 -2.77 -26.65
CA GLY A 604 21.58 -4.18 -27.07
C GLY A 604 22.64 -4.92 -26.28
#